data_be3272d47a3275a8faf1d77ad7b614b9
#
_entry.id   be3272d47a3275a8faf1d77ad7b614b9
#
_cell.length_a   1.000
_cell.length_b   1.000
_cell.length_c   1.000
_cell.angle_alpha   90.00
_cell.angle_beta   90.00
_cell.angle_gamma   90.00
#
_symmetry.space_group_name_H-M   'P 1'
#
loop_
_entity.id
_entity.type
_entity.pdbx_description
1 polymer ?
#
loop_
_entity_poly.entity_id
_entity_poly.type
_entity_poly.pdbx_seq_one_letter_code
_entity_poly.pdbx_strand_id
1 'polypeptide(L)'
;MFKFCQNHVLNKFFKIKFMKKLIKLLFIYFGLISTCLSDNLKVFEFTELELSKLEVRKVRGADNKTIYEIGSNENGKFLKAIADNAASGLGKEVKINLNKTPFINITWKVEKDLRGIKENSKKGHDFAARVFAVKKTGATPLSNRAINYVFSSNSDIGQNWPSPYTKKSIDNVLATTKDNLNEWITVKANVKEDFKKFHNLEVNELDGLAIMADTDNSKMKSVAYFQNIYFSAE
;
A
#
# COMPACT_ATOMS: atom_id res chain seq x y z
N MET A 1 66.71 -42.05 -14.96
CA MET A 1 66.13 -40.81 -15.53
C MET A 1 64.62 -40.92 -15.90
N PHE A 2 63.97 -42.05 -15.71
CA PHE A 2 62.56 -42.25 -16.11
C PHE A 2 61.50 -42.06 -15.00
N LYS A 3 61.85 -41.99 -13.72
CA LYS A 3 60.90 -41.83 -12.62
C LYS A 3 60.48 -40.37 -12.31
N PHE A 4 61.22 -39.39 -12.78
CA PHE A 4 60.95 -37.97 -12.52
C PHE A 4 59.87 -37.36 -13.45
N CYS A 5 59.70 -37.89 -14.66
CA CYS A 5 58.70 -37.41 -15.62
C CYS A 5 57.27 -37.86 -15.30
N GLN A 6 57.08 -39.05 -14.70
CA GLN A 6 55.75 -39.59 -14.40
C GLN A 6 55.01 -38.84 -13.26
N ASN A 7 55.76 -38.38 -12.26
CA ASN A 7 55.16 -37.64 -11.14
C ASN A 7 54.68 -36.21 -11.50
N HIS A 8 55.31 -35.59 -12.51
CA HIS A 8 54.92 -34.26 -12.92
C HIS A 8 53.66 -34.24 -13.77
N VAL A 9 53.41 -35.26 -14.57
CA VAL A 9 52.21 -35.41 -15.41
C VAL A 9 51.02 -35.82 -14.54
N LEU A 10 51.19 -36.71 -13.57
CA LEU A 10 50.11 -37.11 -12.62
C LEU A 10 49.65 -35.93 -11.76
N ASN A 11 50.57 -35.11 -11.25
CA ASN A 11 50.22 -33.92 -10.46
C ASN A 11 49.46 -32.84 -11.29
N LYS A 12 49.79 -32.71 -12.58
CA LYS A 12 49.06 -31.78 -13.47
C LYS A 12 47.64 -32.24 -13.77
N PHE A 13 47.45 -33.56 -13.97
CA PHE A 13 46.12 -34.16 -14.16
C PHE A 13 45.25 -34.10 -12.89
N PHE A 14 45.82 -34.27 -11.71
CA PHE A 14 45.12 -34.16 -10.44
C PHE A 14 44.69 -32.72 -10.17
N LYS A 15 45.55 -31.72 -10.43
CA LYS A 15 45.19 -30.29 -10.31
C LYS A 15 44.07 -29.88 -11.29
N ILE A 16 44.09 -30.35 -12.51
CA ILE A 16 43.05 -30.05 -13.51
C ILE A 16 41.71 -30.70 -13.14
N LYS A 17 41.68 -31.93 -12.62
CA LYS A 17 40.48 -32.61 -12.13
C LYS A 17 39.90 -31.89 -10.90
N PHE A 18 40.76 -31.45 -9.97
CA PHE A 18 40.35 -30.73 -8.76
C PHE A 18 39.77 -29.33 -9.12
N MET A 19 40.42 -28.61 -10.02
CA MET A 19 39.92 -27.29 -10.49
C MET A 19 38.57 -27.42 -11.22
N LYS A 20 38.39 -28.45 -12.06
CA LYS A 20 37.09 -28.68 -12.73
C LYS A 20 35.99 -29.06 -11.75
N LYS A 21 36.29 -29.73 -10.64
CA LYS A 21 35.36 -30.09 -9.57
C LYS A 21 35.00 -28.84 -8.74
N LEU A 22 35.98 -27.96 -8.47
CA LEU A 22 35.79 -26.69 -7.77
C LEU A 22 34.93 -25.70 -8.59
N ILE A 23 35.19 -25.60 -9.90
CA ILE A 23 34.40 -24.79 -10.80
C ILE A 23 32.95 -25.27 -10.90
N LYS A 24 32.71 -26.60 -10.95
CA LYS A 24 31.35 -27.18 -10.91
C LYS A 24 30.64 -26.87 -9.59
N LEU A 25 31.33 -26.93 -8.44
CA LEU A 25 30.75 -26.55 -7.14
C LEU A 25 30.42 -25.05 -7.07
N LEU A 26 31.29 -24.20 -7.63
CA LEU A 26 30.99 -22.75 -7.71
C LEU A 26 29.77 -22.44 -8.59
N PHE A 27 29.61 -23.14 -9.72
CA PHE A 27 28.43 -22.99 -10.57
C PHE A 27 27.13 -23.49 -9.93
N ILE A 28 27.21 -24.53 -9.09
CA ILE A 28 26.05 -25.04 -8.33
C ILE A 28 25.67 -24.05 -7.20
N TYR A 29 26.66 -23.39 -6.57
CA TYR A 29 26.41 -22.39 -5.52
C TYR A 29 25.88 -21.07 -6.09
N PHE A 30 26.27 -20.68 -7.31
CA PHE A 30 25.76 -19.47 -7.99
C PHE A 30 24.35 -19.66 -8.57
N GLY A 31 23.93 -20.91 -8.82
CA GLY A 31 22.60 -21.25 -9.34
C GLY A 31 21.50 -21.28 -8.26
N LEU A 32 21.83 -21.14 -6.95
CA LEU A 32 20.88 -21.20 -5.84
C LEU A 32 20.58 -19.85 -5.21
N ILE A 33 21.19 -18.76 -5.68
CA ILE A 33 20.73 -17.41 -5.36
C ILE A 33 19.65 -17.06 -6.39
N SER A 34 18.51 -17.74 -6.31
CA SER A 34 17.26 -17.21 -6.79
C SER A 34 16.96 -16.01 -5.90
N THR A 35 17.41 -14.83 -6.29
CA THR A 35 16.87 -13.59 -5.74
C THR A 35 15.40 -13.65 -6.06
N CYS A 36 14.59 -13.97 -5.08
CA CYS A 36 13.16 -13.73 -5.11
C CYS A 36 13.07 -12.19 -5.17
N LEU A 37 13.14 -11.63 -6.38
CA LEU A 37 12.70 -10.27 -6.64
C LEU A 37 11.21 -10.31 -6.29
N SER A 38 10.88 -9.88 -5.09
CA SER A 38 9.51 -9.58 -4.73
C SER A 38 9.04 -8.54 -5.73
N ASP A 39 8.20 -8.96 -6.69
CA ASP A 39 7.59 -8.07 -7.67
C ASP A 39 6.58 -7.18 -6.92
N ASN A 40 7.10 -6.10 -6.32
CA ASN A 40 6.26 -5.08 -5.70
C ASN A 40 5.49 -4.33 -6.79
N LEU A 41 4.19 -4.43 -6.77
CA LEU A 41 3.30 -3.71 -7.67
C LEU A 41 3.03 -2.31 -7.13
N LYS A 42 3.79 -1.31 -7.58
CA LYS A 42 3.54 0.10 -7.25
C LYS A 42 2.23 0.56 -7.91
N VAL A 43 1.36 1.20 -7.14
CA VAL A 43 0.03 1.62 -7.63
C VAL A 43 0.00 3.08 -8.02
N PHE A 44 0.64 3.97 -7.26
CA PHE A 44 0.69 5.41 -7.54
C PHE A 44 2.13 5.87 -7.70
N GLU A 45 2.38 6.68 -8.74
CA GLU A 45 3.70 7.28 -9.02
C GLU A 45 3.84 8.68 -8.42
N PHE A 46 2.73 9.30 -8.03
CA PHE A 46 2.65 10.67 -7.49
C PHE A 46 3.39 11.68 -8.37
N THR A 47 3.02 11.70 -9.66
CA THR A 47 3.50 12.70 -10.61
C THR A 47 2.36 13.64 -10.99
N GLU A 48 2.68 14.87 -11.45
CA GLU A 48 1.69 15.81 -11.95
C GLU A 48 0.89 15.21 -13.12
N LEU A 49 1.56 14.46 -14.00
CA LEU A 49 0.92 13.77 -15.12
C LEU A 49 -0.06 12.69 -14.64
N GLU A 50 0.27 11.95 -13.57
CA GLU A 50 -0.67 10.98 -13.00
C GLU A 50 -1.84 11.71 -12.33
N LEU A 51 -1.56 12.72 -11.50
CA LEU A 51 -2.59 13.49 -10.80
C LEU A 51 -3.61 14.09 -11.79
N SER A 52 -3.15 14.61 -12.93
CA SER A 52 -4.04 15.17 -13.98
C SER A 52 -4.97 14.13 -14.63
N LYS A 53 -4.63 12.83 -14.54
CA LYS A 53 -5.41 11.71 -15.08
C LYS A 53 -6.32 11.05 -14.06
N LEU A 54 -6.07 11.26 -12.76
CA LEU A 54 -6.90 10.69 -11.70
C LEU A 54 -8.24 11.41 -11.63
N GLU A 55 -9.31 10.65 -11.46
CA GLU A 55 -10.63 11.22 -11.28
C GLU A 55 -10.79 11.78 -9.87
N VAL A 56 -10.97 13.10 -9.78
CA VAL A 56 -11.28 13.77 -8.51
C VAL A 56 -12.77 13.71 -8.27
N ARG A 57 -13.22 12.80 -7.44
CA ARG A 57 -14.63 12.62 -7.07
C ARG A 57 -14.96 13.40 -5.81
N LYS A 58 -15.70 14.50 -5.95
CA LYS A 58 -16.27 15.21 -4.80
C LYS A 58 -17.34 14.35 -4.13
N VAL A 59 -17.32 14.29 -2.79
CA VAL A 59 -18.36 13.62 -2.01
C VAL A 59 -19.66 14.43 -2.12
N ARG A 60 -20.79 13.73 -2.27
CA ARG A 60 -22.10 14.36 -2.33
C ARG A 60 -22.42 15.04 -1.00
N GLY A 61 -22.69 16.33 -1.04
CA GLY A 61 -22.99 17.15 0.14
C GLY A 61 -21.79 17.85 0.76
N ALA A 62 -20.56 17.56 0.33
CA ALA A 62 -19.39 18.32 0.77
C ALA A 62 -19.41 19.72 0.17
N ASP A 63 -19.01 20.73 0.95
CA ASP A 63 -18.95 22.13 0.50
C ASP A 63 -17.80 22.32 -0.51
N ASN A 64 -16.62 21.80 -0.17
CA ASN A 64 -15.40 21.98 -0.93
C ASN A 64 -14.80 20.63 -1.37
N LYS A 65 -13.89 20.69 -2.34
CA LYS A 65 -12.99 19.57 -2.69
C LYS A 65 -11.70 19.68 -1.88
N THR A 66 -11.16 18.53 -1.47
CA THR A 66 -9.80 18.43 -0.95
C THR A 66 -8.79 18.87 -2.01
N ILE A 67 -7.82 19.67 -1.61
CA ILE A 67 -6.70 20.10 -2.47
C ILE A 67 -5.63 19.02 -2.44
N TYR A 68 -5.18 18.62 -3.63
CA TYR A 68 -4.11 17.64 -3.80
C TYR A 68 -2.95 18.27 -4.55
N GLU A 69 -1.74 18.13 -4.00
CA GLU A 69 -0.51 18.72 -4.52
C GLU A 69 0.60 17.65 -4.56
N ILE A 70 1.42 17.65 -5.60
CA ILE A 70 2.60 16.79 -5.68
C ILE A 70 3.78 17.51 -5.04
N GLY A 71 4.51 16.80 -4.20
CA GLY A 71 5.78 17.24 -3.62
C GLY A 71 6.83 16.15 -3.71
N SER A 72 8.03 16.45 -3.20
CA SER A 72 9.12 15.48 -3.11
C SER A 72 9.95 15.70 -1.85
N ASN A 73 10.55 14.61 -1.35
CA ASN A 73 11.55 14.59 -0.29
C ASN A 73 12.69 13.65 -0.69
N GLU A 74 13.62 13.37 0.19
CA GLU A 74 14.74 12.45 -0.02
C GLU A 74 14.32 11.02 -0.40
N ASN A 75 13.13 10.58 0.05
CA ASN A 75 12.57 9.25 -0.22
C ASN A 75 11.69 9.19 -1.48
N GLY A 76 11.60 10.29 -2.24
CA GLY A 76 10.87 10.37 -3.50
C GLY A 76 9.65 11.30 -3.49
N LYS A 77 8.77 11.11 -4.47
CA LYS A 77 7.56 11.93 -4.64
C LYS A 77 6.47 11.51 -3.66
N PHE A 78 5.65 12.47 -3.26
CA PHE A 78 4.48 12.27 -2.42
C PHE A 78 3.29 13.10 -2.90
N LEU A 79 2.09 12.68 -2.51
CA LEU A 79 0.86 13.46 -2.62
C LEU A 79 0.57 14.12 -1.28
N LYS A 80 0.45 15.45 -1.26
CA LYS A 80 -0.07 16.21 -0.13
C LYS A 80 -1.57 16.42 -0.29
N ALA A 81 -2.34 16.14 0.75
CA ALA A 81 -3.79 16.34 0.79
C ALA A 81 -4.13 17.38 1.87
N ILE A 82 -4.84 18.42 1.48
CA ILE A 82 -5.33 19.49 2.37
C ILE A 82 -6.85 19.49 2.30
N ALA A 83 -7.51 19.06 3.37
CA ALA A 83 -8.96 19.12 3.51
C ALA A 83 -9.33 20.22 4.50
N ASP A 84 -10.13 21.19 4.08
CA ASP A 84 -10.64 22.29 4.88
C ASP A 84 -12.15 22.41 4.63
N ASN A 85 -12.96 21.86 5.55
CA ASN A 85 -14.40 21.65 5.32
C ASN A 85 -14.63 21.05 3.91
N ALA A 86 -13.90 20.00 3.58
CA ALA A 86 -13.77 19.49 2.23
C ALA A 86 -13.79 17.96 2.20
N ALA A 87 -14.29 17.40 1.10
CA ALA A 87 -14.16 15.96 0.84
C ALA A 87 -14.11 15.70 -0.67
N SER A 88 -13.05 15.05 -1.09
CA SER A 88 -12.95 14.42 -2.40
C SER A 88 -11.93 13.29 -2.39
N GLY A 89 -12.11 12.30 -3.25
CA GLY A 89 -11.19 11.18 -3.41
C GLY A 89 -10.53 11.19 -4.78
N LEU A 90 -9.33 10.63 -4.85
CA LEU A 90 -8.59 10.34 -6.08
C LEU A 90 -8.70 8.84 -6.36
N GLY A 91 -9.53 8.46 -7.33
CA GLY A 91 -9.74 7.07 -7.71
C GLY A 91 -8.84 6.63 -8.86
N LYS A 92 -8.33 5.40 -8.78
CA LYS A 92 -7.58 4.73 -9.84
C LYS A 92 -8.15 3.34 -10.07
N GLU A 93 -8.65 3.08 -11.28
CA GLU A 93 -8.99 1.71 -11.70
C GLU A 93 -7.70 0.95 -11.99
N VAL A 94 -7.52 -0.16 -11.30
CA VAL A 94 -6.34 -1.04 -11.43
C VAL A 94 -6.70 -2.45 -10.99
N LYS A 95 -6.29 -3.45 -11.78
CA LYS A 95 -6.45 -4.86 -11.45
C LYS A 95 -5.25 -5.36 -10.67
N ILE A 96 -5.48 -5.85 -9.45
CA ILE A 96 -4.43 -6.35 -8.58
C ILE A 96 -4.74 -7.79 -8.19
N ASN A 97 -3.85 -8.71 -8.56
CA ASN A 97 -3.98 -10.14 -8.27
C ASN A 97 -3.57 -10.44 -6.82
N LEU A 98 -4.56 -10.57 -5.93
CA LEU A 98 -4.35 -10.84 -4.52
C LEU A 98 -3.86 -12.27 -4.21
N ASN A 99 -3.82 -13.18 -5.20
CA ASN A 99 -3.17 -14.48 -5.02
C ASN A 99 -1.64 -14.38 -5.16
N LYS A 100 -1.15 -13.33 -5.84
CA LYS A 100 0.28 -13.05 -6.01
C LYS A 100 0.79 -12.03 -5.01
N THR A 101 0.05 -10.94 -4.83
CA THR A 101 0.43 -9.80 -4.00
C THR A 101 -0.73 -9.40 -3.08
N PRO A 102 -1.00 -10.16 -2.00
CA PRO A 102 -2.12 -9.91 -1.10
C PRO A 102 -1.93 -8.72 -0.16
N PHE A 103 -0.68 -8.28 0.06
CA PHE A 103 -0.37 -7.25 1.04
C PHE A 103 -0.30 -5.88 0.41
N ILE A 104 -1.16 -4.96 0.87
CA ILE A 104 -1.00 -3.53 0.62
C ILE A 104 -0.01 -2.94 1.61
N ASN A 105 0.91 -2.12 1.12
CA ASN A 105 1.84 -1.32 1.91
C ASN A 105 1.55 0.16 1.64
N ILE A 106 1.39 0.95 2.70
CA ILE A 106 1.04 2.37 2.62
C ILE A 106 2.03 3.16 3.44
N THR A 107 2.80 4.05 2.79
CA THR A 107 3.64 5.03 3.46
C THR A 107 2.90 6.37 3.47
N TRP A 108 2.61 6.88 4.64
CA TRP A 108 1.83 8.10 4.84
C TRP A 108 2.27 8.89 6.08
N LYS A 109 1.81 10.13 6.16
CA LYS A 109 2.02 11.03 7.31
C LYS A 109 0.77 11.88 7.51
N VAL A 110 0.35 12.09 8.75
CA VAL A 110 -0.64 13.10 9.14
C VAL A 110 0.09 14.22 9.88
N GLU A 111 0.05 15.43 9.32
CA GLU A 111 0.64 16.64 9.92
C GLU A 111 -0.37 17.36 10.80
N LYS A 112 -1.63 17.45 10.34
CA LYS A 112 -2.73 18.02 11.08
C LYS A 112 -3.89 17.07 11.16
N ASP A 113 -4.21 16.64 12.37
CA ASP A 113 -5.21 15.61 12.68
C ASP A 113 -6.60 16.18 12.99
N LEU A 114 -7.53 15.30 13.33
CA LEU A 114 -8.94 15.56 13.59
C LEU A 114 -9.34 15.09 15.01
N ARG A 115 -8.57 15.50 16.03
CA ARG A 115 -8.86 15.10 17.43
C ARG A 115 -10.22 15.60 17.90
N GLY A 116 -10.86 14.76 18.74
CA GLY A 116 -12.13 15.09 19.40
C GLY A 116 -13.38 14.72 18.60
N ILE A 117 -13.24 14.17 17.38
CA ILE A 117 -14.37 13.69 16.60
C ILE A 117 -14.68 12.20 16.90
N LYS A 118 -15.93 11.79 16.68
CA LYS A 118 -16.35 10.38 16.81
C LYS A 118 -16.39 9.73 15.43
N GLU A 119 -15.25 9.16 14.98
CA GLU A 119 -15.03 8.64 13.63
C GLU A 119 -16.03 7.57 13.17
N ASN A 120 -16.60 6.80 14.10
CA ASN A 120 -17.62 5.79 13.80
C ASN A 120 -19.06 6.34 13.76
N SER A 121 -19.25 7.66 13.70
CA SER A 121 -20.56 8.32 13.62
C SER A 121 -20.64 9.20 12.38
N LYS A 122 -21.86 9.43 11.84
CA LYS A 122 -22.04 10.29 10.65
C LYS A 122 -21.46 11.70 10.81
N LYS A 123 -21.53 12.28 12.01
CA LYS A 123 -21.04 13.64 12.28
C LYS A 123 -19.50 13.74 12.35
N GLY A 124 -18.83 12.64 12.58
CA GLY A 124 -17.37 12.61 12.74
C GLY A 124 -16.69 11.58 11.83
N HIS A 125 -17.35 11.12 10.78
CA HIS A 125 -16.76 10.16 9.84
C HIS A 125 -15.82 10.85 8.85
N ASP A 126 -14.79 11.48 9.40
CA ASP A 126 -13.74 12.19 8.69
C ASP A 126 -12.38 11.59 9.06
N PHE A 127 -11.49 11.52 8.09
CA PHE A 127 -10.13 11.01 8.27
C PHE A 127 -9.14 11.89 7.52
N ALA A 128 -8.06 12.26 8.21
CA ALA A 128 -6.98 13.03 7.60
C ALA A 128 -6.31 12.26 6.45
N ALA A 129 -6.21 10.92 6.58
CA ALA A 129 -5.68 10.06 5.53
C ALA A 129 -6.39 8.71 5.50
N ARG A 130 -6.82 8.28 4.32
CA ARG A 130 -7.38 6.95 4.06
C ARG A 130 -7.12 6.44 2.65
N VAL A 131 -7.02 5.12 2.53
CA VAL A 131 -6.85 4.41 1.27
C VAL A 131 -7.90 3.32 1.16
N PHE A 132 -8.69 3.35 0.09
CA PHE A 132 -9.72 2.35 -0.19
C PHE A 132 -9.17 1.25 -1.09
N ALA A 133 -9.34 0.00 -0.69
CA ALA A 133 -9.23 -1.16 -1.56
C ALA A 133 -10.65 -1.55 -2.02
N VAL A 134 -10.88 -1.55 -3.34
CA VAL A 134 -12.23 -1.65 -3.90
C VAL A 134 -12.40 -2.91 -4.74
N LYS A 135 -13.48 -3.66 -4.45
CA LYS A 135 -13.97 -4.79 -5.25
C LYS A 135 -15.33 -4.46 -5.86
N LYS A 136 -15.43 -4.51 -7.18
CA LYS A 136 -16.71 -4.43 -7.91
C LYS A 136 -17.45 -5.76 -7.72
N THR A 137 -18.65 -5.73 -7.13
CA THR A 137 -19.46 -6.93 -6.86
C THR A 137 -20.81 -6.93 -7.58
N GLY A 138 -21.01 -6.00 -8.51
CA GLY A 138 -22.22 -5.91 -9.33
C GLY A 138 -22.13 -4.79 -10.35
N ALA A 139 -23.24 -4.55 -11.04
CA ALA A 139 -23.29 -3.66 -12.21
C ALA A 139 -23.18 -2.15 -11.88
N THR A 140 -23.38 -1.75 -10.63
CA THR A 140 -23.34 -0.35 -10.21
C THR A 140 -22.29 -0.09 -9.14
N PRO A 141 -21.75 1.13 -9.05
CA PRO A 141 -20.84 1.50 -7.95
C PRO A 141 -21.41 1.28 -6.55
N LEU A 142 -22.75 1.35 -6.41
CA LEU A 142 -23.44 1.11 -5.15
C LEU A 142 -23.36 -0.34 -4.68
N SER A 143 -23.03 -1.29 -5.55
CA SER A 143 -22.83 -2.70 -5.19
C SER A 143 -21.40 -2.99 -4.73
N ASN A 144 -20.44 -2.10 -4.94
CA ASN A 144 -19.04 -2.33 -4.59
C ASN A 144 -18.86 -2.62 -3.09
N ARG A 145 -17.83 -3.40 -2.77
CA ARG A 145 -17.32 -3.62 -1.42
C ARG A 145 -15.96 -2.93 -1.29
N ALA A 146 -15.70 -2.33 -0.15
CA ALA A 146 -14.44 -1.68 0.11
C ALA A 146 -13.91 -1.97 1.52
N ILE A 147 -12.61 -2.12 1.64
CA ILE A 147 -11.89 -1.95 2.89
C ILE A 147 -11.26 -0.57 2.84
N ASN A 148 -11.51 0.23 3.84
CA ASN A 148 -11.04 1.58 3.99
C ASN A 148 -9.95 1.60 5.07
N TYR A 149 -8.71 1.55 4.68
CA TYR A 149 -7.57 1.67 5.59
C TYR A 149 -7.42 3.11 6.02
N VAL A 150 -7.45 3.37 7.33
CA VAL A 150 -7.48 4.72 7.88
C VAL A 150 -6.30 5.00 8.81
N PHE A 151 -5.80 6.24 8.74
CA PHE A 151 -4.97 6.84 9.74
C PHE A 151 -5.90 7.61 10.68
N SER A 152 -6.22 7.03 11.82
CA SER A 152 -7.19 7.57 12.77
C SER A 152 -6.60 8.69 13.61
N SER A 153 -7.42 9.67 13.97
CA SER A 153 -7.06 10.71 14.95
C SER A 153 -7.53 10.38 16.37
N ASN A 154 -8.44 9.41 16.53
CA ASN A 154 -9.12 9.17 17.79
C ASN A 154 -9.17 7.71 18.24
N SER A 155 -9.07 6.78 17.28
CA SER A 155 -9.23 5.34 17.52
C SER A 155 -7.88 4.62 17.53
N ASP A 156 -7.83 3.44 18.15
CA ASP A 156 -6.59 2.66 18.28
C ASP A 156 -6.39 1.73 17.09
N ILE A 157 -5.15 1.36 16.80
CA ILE A 157 -4.78 0.42 15.75
C ILE A 157 -5.52 -0.91 15.95
N GLY A 158 -6.05 -1.48 14.87
CA GLY A 158 -6.82 -2.74 14.86
C GLY A 158 -8.31 -2.57 15.12
N GLN A 159 -8.78 -1.41 15.59
CA GLN A 159 -10.20 -1.12 15.64
C GLN A 159 -10.78 -1.02 14.22
N ASN A 160 -12.00 -1.50 14.07
CA ASN A 160 -12.70 -1.49 12.79
C ASN A 160 -14.23 -1.40 13.00
N TRP A 161 -14.92 -0.83 12.03
CA TRP A 161 -16.37 -0.68 12.04
C TRP A 161 -16.92 -0.50 10.62
N PRO A 162 -18.19 -0.86 10.37
CA PRO A 162 -18.85 -0.49 9.13
C PRO A 162 -19.00 1.03 9.02
N SER A 163 -18.75 1.58 7.85
CA SER A 163 -19.01 2.99 7.58
C SER A 163 -20.44 3.37 8.00
N PRO A 164 -20.66 4.49 8.69
CA PRO A 164 -22.00 4.92 9.10
C PRO A 164 -22.92 5.26 7.94
N TYR A 165 -22.38 5.33 6.71
CA TYR A 165 -23.14 5.56 5.48
C TYR A 165 -23.50 4.27 4.74
N THR A 166 -22.70 3.21 4.89
CA THR A 166 -22.94 1.93 4.21
C THR A 166 -22.16 0.77 4.83
N LYS A 167 -22.84 -0.35 5.09
CA LYS A 167 -22.21 -1.59 5.55
C LYS A 167 -21.29 -2.24 4.46
N LYS A 168 -21.27 -1.67 3.26
CA LYS A 168 -20.44 -2.16 2.14
C LYS A 168 -19.01 -1.62 2.16
N SER A 169 -18.71 -0.70 3.06
CA SER A 169 -17.38 -0.18 3.34
C SER A 169 -17.06 -0.38 4.82
N ILE A 170 -15.89 -0.92 5.11
CA ILE A 170 -15.40 -1.14 6.47
C ILE A 170 -14.20 -0.25 6.69
N ASP A 171 -14.25 0.59 7.72
CA ASP A 171 -13.09 1.36 8.19
C ASP A 171 -12.24 0.45 9.06
N ASN A 172 -10.94 0.34 8.76
CA ASN A 172 -9.96 -0.47 9.47
C ASN A 172 -8.75 0.40 9.82
N VAL A 173 -8.50 0.59 11.11
CA VAL A 173 -7.45 1.48 11.62
C VAL A 173 -6.10 0.78 11.52
N LEU A 174 -5.21 1.29 10.66
CA LEU A 174 -3.83 0.81 10.52
C LEU A 174 -2.81 1.71 11.21
N ALA A 175 -3.15 2.96 11.47
CA ALA A 175 -2.29 3.93 12.16
C ALA A 175 -3.12 4.90 12.99
N THR A 176 -2.49 5.50 14.00
CA THR A 176 -3.12 6.52 14.84
C THR A 176 -2.20 7.72 15.08
N THR A 177 -2.78 8.94 15.07
CA THR A 177 -2.04 10.16 15.37
C THR A 177 -1.72 10.29 16.87
N LYS A 178 -2.28 9.44 17.72
CA LYS A 178 -1.91 9.35 19.15
C LYS A 178 -0.43 9.01 19.29
N ASP A 179 0.10 8.15 18.41
CA ASP A 179 1.47 7.64 18.47
C ASP A 179 2.38 8.25 17.38
N ASN A 180 1.81 8.63 16.21
CA ASN A 180 2.60 8.94 15.01
C ASN A 180 2.20 10.26 14.34
N LEU A 181 1.79 11.28 15.11
CA LEU A 181 1.51 12.60 14.53
C LEU A 181 2.79 13.23 13.97
N ASN A 182 2.70 13.72 12.73
CA ASN A 182 3.79 14.35 11.97
C ASN A 182 4.98 13.43 11.65
N GLU A 183 4.79 12.11 11.69
CA GLU A 183 5.80 11.13 11.36
C GLU A 183 5.44 10.36 10.06
N TRP A 184 6.45 10.10 9.22
CA TRP A 184 6.30 9.17 8.11
C TRP A 184 6.35 7.74 8.62
N ILE A 185 5.27 7.01 8.42
CA ILE A 185 5.18 5.59 8.79
C ILE A 185 4.74 4.75 7.61
N THR A 186 5.18 3.50 7.60
CA THR A 186 4.71 2.50 6.63
C THR A 186 3.93 1.42 7.36
N VAL A 187 2.72 1.18 6.91
CA VAL A 187 1.85 0.13 7.45
C VAL A 187 1.60 -0.94 6.38
N LYS A 188 1.25 -2.14 6.82
CA LYS A 188 0.95 -3.28 5.95
C LYS A 188 -0.32 -3.98 6.38
N ALA A 189 -1.16 -4.40 5.41
CA ALA A 189 -2.35 -5.19 5.66
C ALA A 189 -2.55 -6.27 4.57
N ASN A 190 -3.07 -7.42 4.96
CA ASN A 190 -3.47 -8.47 4.01
C ASN A 190 -4.89 -8.20 3.50
N VAL A 191 -4.97 -7.61 2.32
CA VAL A 191 -6.25 -7.19 1.71
C VAL A 191 -7.18 -8.38 1.45
N LYS A 192 -6.61 -9.53 1.05
CA LYS A 192 -7.40 -10.74 0.78
C LYS A 192 -8.07 -11.27 2.04
N GLU A 193 -7.32 -11.33 3.14
CA GLU A 193 -7.84 -11.75 4.44
C GLU A 193 -8.84 -10.74 5.00
N ASP A 194 -8.59 -9.43 4.82
CA ASP A 194 -9.52 -8.40 5.28
C ASP A 194 -10.88 -8.48 4.56
N PHE A 195 -10.90 -8.72 3.24
CA PHE A 195 -12.16 -8.96 2.53
C PHE A 195 -12.88 -10.21 3.04
N LYS A 196 -12.14 -11.28 3.32
CA LYS A 196 -12.72 -12.50 3.91
C LYS A 196 -13.29 -12.24 5.29
N LYS A 197 -12.52 -11.58 6.16
CA LYS A 197 -12.85 -11.29 7.54
C LYS A 197 -14.07 -10.35 7.66
N PHE A 198 -14.07 -9.26 6.92
CA PHE A 198 -15.02 -8.17 7.12
C PHE A 198 -16.26 -8.26 6.21
N HIS A 199 -16.12 -8.85 5.03
CA HIS A 199 -17.23 -8.98 4.06
C HIS A 199 -17.67 -10.41 3.83
N ASN A 200 -17.00 -11.42 4.43
CA ASN A 200 -17.15 -12.84 4.11
C ASN A 200 -17.07 -13.10 2.59
N LEU A 201 -16.10 -12.43 1.92
CA LEU A 201 -15.92 -12.46 0.49
C LEU A 201 -14.51 -12.92 0.11
N GLU A 202 -14.44 -13.99 -0.69
CA GLU A 202 -13.18 -14.44 -1.29
C GLU A 202 -12.86 -13.54 -2.49
N VAL A 203 -11.81 -12.70 -2.36
CA VAL A 203 -11.38 -11.78 -3.41
C VAL A 203 -10.01 -12.21 -3.94
N ASN A 204 -9.96 -12.63 -5.20
CA ASN A 204 -8.71 -12.99 -5.88
C ASN A 204 -8.11 -11.83 -6.66
N GLU A 205 -8.92 -10.80 -6.98
CA GLU A 205 -8.52 -9.63 -7.73
C GLU A 205 -9.27 -8.40 -7.25
N LEU A 206 -8.53 -7.31 -6.94
CA LEU A 206 -9.13 -5.98 -6.76
C LEU A 206 -9.42 -5.31 -8.10
N ASP A 207 -10.33 -4.34 -8.06
CA ASP A 207 -10.75 -3.57 -9.24
C ASP A 207 -10.28 -2.11 -9.20
N GLY A 208 -9.79 -1.65 -8.05
CA GLY A 208 -9.27 -0.30 -7.94
C GLY A 208 -8.86 0.09 -6.53
N LEU A 209 -8.16 1.22 -6.45
CA LEU A 209 -7.85 1.92 -5.21
C LEU A 209 -8.34 3.37 -5.28
N ALA A 210 -8.55 3.95 -4.11
CA ALA A 210 -8.73 5.40 -3.99
C ALA A 210 -7.99 5.94 -2.77
N ILE A 211 -7.51 7.17 -2.88
CA ILE A 211 -6.94 7.95 -1.78
C ILE A 211 -7.94 9.03 -1.42
N MET A 212 -8.11 9.32 -0.13
CA MET A 212 -8.98 10.38 0.31
C MET A 212 -8.49 11.02 1.61
N ALA A 213 -8.74 12.32 1.75
CA ALA A 213 -8.71 13.07 2.98
C ALA A 213 -9.99 13.88 3.04
N ASP A 214 -10.69 13.88 4.18
CA ASP A 214 -11.98 14.54 4.31
C ASP A 214 -12.20 15.13 5.70
N THR A 215 -12.98 16.21 5.73
CA THR A 215 -13.31 16.99 6.93
C THR A 215 -14.70 17.63 6.80
N ASP A 216 -15.51 17.15 5.86
CA ASP A 216 -16.81 17.75 5.54
C ASP A 216 -17.87 17.49 6.61
N ASN A 217 -17.74 16.45 7.41
CA ASN A 217 -18.66 16.18 8.53
C ASN A 217 -18.31 17.01 9.77
N SER A 218 -17.04 17.10 10.12
CA SER A 218 -16.54 17.81 11.30
C SER A 218 -16.35 19.31 11.05
N LYS A 219 -16.30 19.75 9.78
CA LYS A 219 -15.96 21.12 9.36
C LYS A 219 -14.57 21.58 9.81
N MET A 220 -13.70 20.66 10.10
CA MET A 220 -12.33 20.88 10.53
C MET A 220 -11.38 21.03 9.34
N LYS A 221 -10.09 21.16 9.64
CA LYS A 221 -9.01 21.14 8.66
C LYS A 221 -8.00 20.08 8.99
N SER A 222 -7.62 19.28 7.99
CA SER A 222 -6.54 18.28 8.09
C SER A 222 -5.49 18.48 7.02
N VAL A 223 -4.27 17.98 7.28
CA VAL A 223 -3.17 17.91 6.33
C VAL A 223 -2.52 16.55 6.44
N ALA A 224 -2.44 15.84 5.34
CA ALA A 224 -1.81 14.54 5.25
C ALA A 224 -0.99 14.36 3.98
N TYR A 225 -0.15 13.32 3.98
CA TYR A 225 0.77 13.01 2.89
C TYR A 225 0.74 11.52 2.62
N PHE A 226 0.80 11.13 1.33
CA PHE A 226 0.90 9.76 0.87
C PHE A 226 2.14 9.61 -0.01
N GLN A 227 2.95 8.58 0.22
CA GLN A 227 4.16 8.36 -0.56
C GLN A 227 4.12 7.01 -1.28
N ASN A 228 4.61 5.96 -0.72
CA ASN A 228 4.66 4.66 -1.39
C ASN A 228 3.40 3.85 -1.10
N ILE A 229 2.56 3.64 -2.13
CA ILE A 229 1.43 2.71 -2.06
C ILE A 229 1.69 1.60 -3.08
N TYR A 230 1.96 0.40 -2.58
CA TYR A 230 2.31 -0.75 -3.42
C TYR A 230 1.78 -2.06 -2.83
N PHE A 231 1.70 -3.08 -3.65
CA PHE A 231 1.35 -4.44 -3.23
C PHE A 231 2.56 -5.34 -3.28
N SER A 232 2.65 -6.28 -2.32
CA SER A 232 3.73 -7.25 -2.19
C SER A 232 3.20 -8.65 -1.92
N ALA A 233 4.05 -9.66 -2.16
CA ALA A 233 3.75 -11.07 -1.88
C ALA A 233 3.81 -11.39 -0.39
N GLU A 234 4.65 -10.66 0.36
CA GLU A 234 4.91 -10.80 1.80
C GLU A 234 5.12 -9.45 2.47
#